data_6d6f959d9daabd399432cb88aa3c0223
#
_entry.id   6d6f959d9daabd399432cb88aa3c0223
#
_cell.length_a   1.000
_cell.length_b   1.000
_cell.length_c   1.000
_cell.angle_alpha   90.00
_cell.angle_beta   90.00
_cell.angle_gamma   90.00
#
_symmetry.space_group_name_H-M   'P 1'
#
loop_
_entity.id
_entity.type
_entity.pdbx_description
1 polymer ?
#
loop_
_entity_poly.entity_id
_entity_poly.type
_entity_poly.pdbx_seq_one_letter_code
_entity_poly.pdbx_strand_id
1 'polypeptide(L)'
;MPIKLPSSLPAFDVLSKEGVMVMSDDEAVRQDIRPLQIGLLNLMPKKIQTENQFARLIGATPLQIELSLISISNHETKNTAAEHMKSFYKPFSEIFDSGKKFDGLIITGAPIEHLDYEEVTYWNEIKKIFDWTQTHVHSTFGVCWGGMAMLKHFHGIEKYALKEKAFGCFRHKNLSPDSIYLRGFSDDFIIPVSRWTEIKNDDLVSSPELTTLLGSE
;
A
#
# COMPACT_ATOMS: atom_id res chain seq x y z
N MET A 1 4.78 -19.03 7.68
CA MET A 1 4.36 -19.70 6.41
C MET A 1 4.80 -18.82 5.25
N PRO A 2 5.07 -19.37 4.06
CA PRO A 2 5.67 -18.61 2.97
C PRO A 2 4.68 -17.67 2.27
N ILE A 3 5.23 -16.59 1.71
CA ILE A 3 4.49 -15.78 0.73
C ILE A 3 4.49 -16.51 -0.61
N LYS A 4 3.32 -16.63 -1.23
CA LYS A 4 3.15 -17.22 -2.55
C LYS A 4 3.42 -16.18 -3.63
N LEU A 5 4.40 -16.44 -4.46
CA LEU A 5 4.80 -15.58 -5.58
C LEU A 5 5.03 -16.42 -6.84
N PRO A 6 4.76 -15.88 -8.04
CA PRO A 6 5.23 -16.52 -9.27
C PRO A 6 6.74 -16.70 -9.26
N SER A 7 7.24 -17.88 -9.61
CA SER A 7 8.69 -18.16 -9.62
C SER A 7 9.49 -17.27 -10.59
N SER A 8 8.84 -16.71 -11.61
CA SER A 8 9.40 -15.77 -12.57
C SER A 8 9.37 -14.31 -12.11
N LEU A 9 8.71 -13.98 -10.99
CA LEU A 9 8.70 -12.63 -10.45
C LEU A 9 10.07 -12.31 -9.82
N PRO A 10 10.72 -11.17 -10.15
CA PRO A 10 12.03 -10.81 -9.58
C PRO A 10 12.07 -10.84 -8.05
N ALA A 11 10.98 -10.52 -7.38
CA ALA A 11 10.87 -10.60 -5.92
C ALA A 11 11.10 -12.03 -5.39
N PHE A 12 10.77 -13.08 -6.16
CA PHE A 12 10.96 -14.47 -5.73
C PHE A 12 12.43 -14.77 -5.43
N ASP A 13 13.32 -14.47 -6.38
CA ASP A 13 14.76 -14.69 -6.23
C ASP A 13 15.41 -13.80 -5.18
N VAL A 14 14.99 -12.53 -5.10
CA VAL A 14 15.51 -11.55 -4.14
C VAL A 14 15.18 -12.02 -2.72
N LEU A 15 13.91 -12.30 -2.44
CA LEU A 15 13.45 -12.71 -1.12
C LEU A 15 14.02 -14.08 -0.70
N SER A 16 14.14 -15.03 -1.65
CA SER A 16 14.77 -16.34 -1.37
C SER A 16 16.22 -16.17 -0.89
N LYS A 17 17.00 -15.30 -1.56
CA LYS A 17 18.40 -15.01 -1.18
C LYS A 17 18.50 -14.29 0.17
N GLU A 18 17.51 -13.54 0.56
CA GLU A 18 17.42 -12.85 1.86
C GLU A 18 16.92 -13.76 2.99
N GLY A 19 16.60 -15.03 2.70
CA GLY A 19 16.10 -15.97 3.68
C GLY A 19 14.62 -15.80 4.04
N VAL A 20 13.87 -15.00 3.27
CA VAL A 20 12.41 -14.92 3.39
C VAL A 20 11.81 -16.19 2.81
N MET A 21 10.87 -16.80 3.52
CA MET A 21 10.18 -18.01 3.04
C MET A 21 9.24 -17.64 1.89
N VAL A 22 9.63 -17.95 0.67
CA VAL A 22 8.79 -17.86 -0.53
C VAL A 22 8.36 -19.22 -0.99
N MET A 23 7.23 -19.29 -1.69
CA MET A 23 6.66 -20.51 -2.24
C MET A 23 6.15 -20.25 -3.65
N SER A 24 6.40 -21.17 -4.57
CA SER A 24 5.88 -21.10 -5.92
C SER A 24 4.39 -21.55 -5.99
N ASP A 25 3.74 -21.27 -7.12
CA ASP A 25 2.37 -21.72 -7.35
C ASP A 25 2.25 -23.26 -7.27
N ASP A 26 3.20 -23.98 -7.86
CA ASP A 26 3.21 -25.45 -7.90
C ASP A 26 3.39 -26.09 -6.51
N GLU A 27 4.17 -25.44 -5.65
CA GLU A 27 4.34 -25.89 -4.28
C GLU A 27 3.09 -25.61 -3.44
N ALA A 28 2.47 -24.45 -3.64
CA ALA A 28 1.29 -24.02 -2.89
C ALA A 28 0.07 -24.94 -3.15
N VAL A 29 -0.08 -25.46 -4.35
CA VAL A 29 -1.18 -26.41 -4.72
C VAL A 29 -1.16 -27.69 -3.86
N ARG A 30 0.00 -28.06 -3.30
CA ARG A 30 0.12 -29.25 -2.45
C ARG A 30 -0.34 -29.04 -1.01
N GLN A 31 -0.74 -27.82 -0.65
CA GLN A 31 -1.21 -27.46 0.68
C GLN A 31 -2.72 -27.17 0.64
N ASP A 32 -3.46 -27.76 1.58
CA ASP A 32 -4.89 -27.45 1.78
C ASP A 32 -5.02 -26.26 2.75
N ILE A 33 -4.62 -25.10 2.30
CA ILE A 33 -4.63 -23.84 3.07
C ILE A 33 -5.25 -22.75 2.21
N ARG A 34 -6.18 -21.98 2.77
CA ARG A 34 -6.64 -20.74 2.17
C ARG A 34 -5.62 -19.62 2.45
N PRO A 35 -4.83 -19.16 1.48
CA PRO A 35 -3.95 -18.03 1.69
C PRO A 35 -4.75 -16.75 1.83
N LEU A 36 -4.21 -15.78 2.58
CA LEU A 36 -4.73 -14.41 2.57
C LEU A 36 -4.51 -13.79 1.20
N GLN A 37 -5.57 -13.26 0.63
CA GLN A 37 -5.54 -12.58 -0.66
C GLN A 37 -5.16 -11.12 -0.42
N ILE A 38 -3.94 -10.73 -0.74
CA ILE A 38 -3.45 -9.36 -0.58
C ILE A 38 -3.22 -8.72 -1.95
N GLY A 39 -3.89 -7.59 -2.18
CA GLY A 39 -3.65 -6.75 -3.36
C GLY A 39 -2.59 -5.68 -3.07
N LEU A 40 -1.75 -5.39 -4.04
CA LEU A 40 -0.83 -4.25 -4.04
C LEU A 40 -1.12 -3.37 -5.24
N LEU A 41 -1.86 -2.28 -5.03
CA LEU A 41 -2.00 -1.21 -6.02
C LEU A 41 -0.73 -0.36 -6.00
N ASN A 42 0.15 -0.64 -6.94
CA ASN A 42 1.47 -0.04 -6.97
C ASN A 42 1.49 1.19 -7.89
N LEU A 43 1.47 2.39 -7.29
CA LEU A 43 1.51 3.67 -7.99
C LEU A 43 2.95 4.22 -8.14
N MET A 44 3.93 3.55 -7.54
CA MET A 44 5.34 3.99 -7.58
C MET A 44 5.95 3.80 -8.96
N PRO A 45 6.86 4.69 -9.38
CA PRO A 45 7.50 4.60 -10.70
C PRO A 45 8.47 3.42 -10.82
N LYS A 46 9.19 3.08 -9.74
CA LYS A 46 10.12 1.93 -9.69
C LYS A 46 9.40 0.70 -9.13
N LYS A 47 8.54 0.09 -9.95
CA LYS A 47 7.63 -0.96 -9.51
C LYS A 47 8.34 -2.16 -8.89
N ILE A 48 9.35 -2.73 -9.54
CA ILE A 48 10.09 -3.90 -9.04
C ILE A 48 10.70 -3.67 -7.65
N GLN A 49 11.27 -2.47 -7.43
CA GLN A 49 11.82 -2.14 -6.12
C GLN A 49 10.72 -2.11 -5.04
N THR A 50 9.57 -1.52 -5.36
CA THR A 50 8.42 -1.43 -4.47
C THR A 50 7.82 -2.80 -4.19
N GLU A 51 7.70 -3.66 -5.21
CA GLU A 51 7.27 -5.06 -5.07
C GLU A 51 8.14 -5.81 -4.05
N ASN A 52 9.47 -5.73 -4.21
CA ASN A 52 10.41 -6.38 -3.30
C ASN A 52 10.25 -5.88 -1.85
N GLN A 53 10.06 -4.57 -1.67
CA GLN A 53 9.88 -3.97 -0.34
C GLN A 53 8.60 -4.47 0.34
N PHE A 54 7.46 -4.38 -0.35
CA PHE A 54 6.19 -4.83 0.23
C PHE A 54 6.11 -6.34 0.38
N ALA A 55 6.56 -7.12 -0.60
CA ALA A 55 6.57 -8.58 -0.50
C ALA A 55 7.43 -9.06 0.68
N ARG A 56 8.57 -8.40 0.95
CA ARG A 56 9.41 -8.70 2.13
C ARG A 56 8.68 -8.43 3.43
N LEU A 57 7.99 -7.29 3.54
CA LEU A 57 7.28 -6.91 4.77
C LEU A 57 6.08 -7.83 5.04
N ILE A 58 5.23 -8.05 4.04
CA ILE A 58 4.05 -8.89 4.20
C ILE A 58 4.39 -10.38 4.28
N GLY A 59 5.52 -10.80 3.70
CA GLY A 59 6.05 -12.17 3.82
C GLY A 59 6.59 -12.52 5.21
N ALA A 60 6.84 -11.52 6.05
CA ALA A 60 7.33 -11.70 7.43
C ALA A 60 6.20 -12.07 8.43
N THR A 61 5.19 -12.82 7.99
CA THR A 61 4.05 -13.28 8.79
C THR A 61 4.02 -14.81 8.85
N PRO A 62 3.48 -15.41 9.93
CA PRO A 62 3.25 -16.85 9.97
C PRO A 62 2.08 -17.33 9.08
N LEU A 63 1.32 -16.42 8.47
CA LEU A 63 0.20 -16.76 7.59
C LEU A 63 0.67 -16.85 6.13
N GLN A 64 0.07 -17.77 5.38
CA GLN A 64 0.33 -17.85 3.94
C GLN A 64 -0.36 -16.67 3.23
N ILE A 65 0.36 -16.01 2.35
CA ILE A 65 -0.12 -14.86 1.59
C ILE A 65 0.00 -15.15 0.09
N GLU A 66 -1.04 -14.81 -0.64
CA GLU A 66 -1.05 -14.71 -2.10
C GLU A 66 -1.09 -13.22 -2.48
N LEU A 67 0.00 -12.73 -3.09
CA LEU A 67 0.13 -11.34 -3.50
C LEU A 67 -0.34 -11.15 -4.94
N SER A 68 -1.30 -10.24 -5.15
CA SER A 68 -1.75 -9.79 -6.46
C SER A 68 -1.25 -8.38 -6.74
N LEU A 69 -0.48 -8.20 -7.81
CA LEU A 69 -0.01 -6.88 -8.25
C LEU A 69 -1.07 -6.23 -9.13
N ILE A 70 -1.46 -5.00 -8.77
CA ILE A 70 -2.54 -4.26 -9.42
C ILE A 70 -1.99 -2.94 -9.97
N SER A 71 -2.41 -2.58 -11.17
CA SER A 71 -2.09 -1.29 -11.81
C SER A 71 -3.35 -0.50 -12.13
N ILE A 72 -3.17 0.80 -12.31
CA ILE A 72 -4.18 1.67 -12.94
C ILE A 72 -4.39 1.19 -14.38
N SER A 73 -5.65 1.12 -14.83
CA SER A 73 -6.02 0.48 -16.09
C SER A 73 -5.49 1.22 -17.33
N ASN A 74 -5.57 2.56 -17.32
CA ASN A 74 -5.23 3.40 -18.47
C ASN A 74 -4.00 4.28 -18.23
N HIS A 75 -3.03 3.79 -17.47
CA HIS A 75 -1.81 4.53 -17.17
C HIS A 75 -0.57 3.77 -17.64
N GLU A 76 0.14 4.32 -18.60
CA GLU A 76 1.40 3.76 -19.08
C GLU A 76 2.55 4.06 -18.11
N THR A 77 3.27 3.00 -17.75
CA THR A 77 4.43 3.12 -16.87
C THR A 77 5.69 3.45 -17.69
N LYS A 78 6.34 4.58 -17.36
CA LYS A 78 7.55 5.02 -18.06
C LYS A 78 8.84 4.33 -17.60
N ASN A 79 8.86 3.82 -16.36
CA ASN A 79 10.09 3.37 -15.68
C ASN A 79 10.13 1.85 -15.42
N THR A 80 9.17 1.10 -15.96
CA THR A 80 9.12 -0.36 -15.83
C THR A 80 8.84 -0.97 -17.20
N ALA A 81 9.54 -2.03 -17.53
CA ALA A 81 9.38 -2.71 -18.80
C ALA A 81 7.94 -3.17 -19.04
N ALA A 82 7.42 -2.96 -20.23
CA ALA A 82 6.05 -3.35 -20.58
C ALA A 82 5.80 -4.86 -20.43
N GLU A 83 6.82 -5.67 -20.69
CA GLU A 83 6.78 -7.13 -20.51
C GLU A 83 6.54 -7.51 -19.05
N HIS A 84 7.24 -6.87 -18.11
CA HIS A 84 7.04 -7.06 -16.67
C HIS A 84 5.60 -6.72 -16.25
N MET A 85 5.08 -5.59 -16.75
CA MET A 85 3.71 -5.18 -16.48
C MET A 85 2.69 -6.19 -16.99
N LYS A 86 2.84 -6.67 -18.23
CA LYS A 86 1.94 -7.67 -18.81
C LYS A 86 2.00 -9.02 -18.11
N SER A 87 3.17 -9.41 -17.62
CA SER A 87 3.37 -10.71 -16.99
C SER A 87 2.84 -10.79 -15.57
N PHE A 88 2.92 -9.70 -14.81
CA PHE A 88 2.70 -9.74 -13.36
C PHE A 88 1.60 -8.82 -12.85
N TYR A 89 1.25 -7.78 -13.59
CA TYR A 89 0.23 -6.83 -13.17
C TYR A 89 -1.11 -7.12 -13.83
N LYS A 90 -2.17 -6.98 -13.02
CA LYS A 90 -3.54 -6.93 -13.51
C LYS A 90 -4.03 -5.48 -13.45
N PRO A 91 -4.58 -4.94 -14.55
CA PRO A 91 -5.23 -3.65 -14.50
C PRO A 91 -6.45 -3.72 -13.59
N PHE A 92 -6.76 -2.62 -12.90
CA PHE A 92 -7.88 -2.61 -11.95
C PHE A 92 -9.22 -2.96 -12.61
N SER A 93 -9.44 -2.57 -13.87
CA SER A 93 -10.64 -2.95 -14.62
C SER A 93 -10.87 -4.46 -14.65
N GLU A 94 -9.82 -5.24 -14.87
CA GLU A 94 -9.89 -6.72 -14.86
C GLU A 94 -10.23 -7.26 -13.46
N ILE A 95 -9.65 -6.67 -12.42
CA ILE A 95 -9.97 -7.03 -11.02
C ILE A 95 -11.43 -6.73 -10.71
N PHE A 96 -11.90 -5.55 -11.10
CA PHE A 96 -13.28 -5.10 -10.90
C PHE A 96 -14.27 -6.04 -11.57
N ASP A 97 -14.05 -6.37 -12.86
CA ASP A 97 -14.93 -7.24 -13.64
C ASP A 97 -14.95 -8.69 -13.13
N SER A 98 -13.86 -9.15 -12.54
CA SER A 98 -13.75 -10.50 -11.97
C SER A 98 -14.57 -10.70 -10.68
N GLY A 99 -15.00 -9.62 -10.02
CA GLY A 99 -15.63 -9.68 -8.70
C GLY A 99 -14.73 -10.22 -7.59
N LYS A 100 -13.40 -10.23 -7.79
CA LYS A 100 -12.42 -10.73 -6.82
C LYS A 100 -12.50 -9.91 -5.54
N LYS A 101 -12.46 -10.61 -4.39
CA LYS A 101 -12.38 -10.01 -3.07
C LYS A 101 -10.98 -10.22 -2.48
N PHE A 102 -10.57 -9.29 -1.63
CA PHE A 102 -9.28 -9.31 -0.95
C PHE A 102 -9.44 -9.24 0.57
N ASP A 103 -8.55 -9.93 1.28
CA ASP A 103 -8.42 -9.79 2.73
C ASP A 103 -7.71 -8.48 3.09
N GLY A 104 -6.82 -8.00 2.22
CA GLY A 104 -6.17 -6.70 2.35
C GLY A 104 -5.80 -6.08 1.01
N LEU A 105 -5.83 -4.76 0.95
CA LEU A 105 -5.32 -3.98 -0.19
C LEU A 105 -4.34 -2.94 0.31
N ILE A 106 -3.14 -2.94 -0.25
CA ILE A 106 -2.14 -1.90 -0.03
C ILE A 106 -2.16 -0.95 -1.23
N ILE A 107 -2.31 0.34 -0.96
CA ILE A 107 -2.25 1.40 -1.97
C ILE A 107 -0.99 2.22 -1.69
N THR A 108 -0.03 2.18 -2.60
CA THR A 108 1.27 2.83 -2.40
C THR A 108 1.18 4.35 -2.55
N GLY A 109 2.21 5.04 -2.14
CA GLY A 109 2.43 6.42 -2.54
C GLY A 109 2.69 6.57 -4.04
N ALA A 110 2.69 7.84 -4.48
CA ALA A 110 3.11 8.26 -5.80
C ALA A 110 3.86 9.58 -5.67
N PRO A 111 4.90 9.86 -6.46
CA PRO A 111 5.68 11.10 -6.37
C PRO A 111 4.96 12.28 -7.06
N ILE A 112 3.73 12.53 -6.68
CA ILE A 112 2.80 13.53 -7.24
C ILE A 112 2.15 14.37 -6.13
N GLU A 113 2.73 14.41 -4.96
CA GLU A 113 2.19 15.11 -3.80
C GLU A 113 2.02 16.63 -4.01
N HIS A 114 2.71 17.21 -4.99
CA HIS A 114 2.62 18.62 -5.36
C HIS A 114 1.44 18.95 -6.29
N LEU A 115 0.85 17.94 -6.95
CA LEU A 115 -0.32 18.13 -7.82
C LEU A 115 -1.60 18.19 -6.98
N ASP A 116 -2.55 19.01 -7.39
CA ASP A 116 -3.90 18.89 -6.84
C ASP A 116 -4.52 17.55 -7.25
N TYR A 117 -5.45 17.03 -6.44
CA TYR A 117 -5.99 15.69 -6.71
C TYR A 117 -6.70 15.62 -8.06
N GLU A 118 -7.37 16.68 -8.45
CA GLU A 118 -8.10 16.80 -9.72
C GLU A 118 -7.19 16.86 -10.95
N GLU A 119 -5.92 17.25 -10.77
CA GLU A 119 -4.91 17.25 -11.83
C GLU A 119 -4.30 15.86 -12.08
N VAL A 120 -4.51 14.92 -11.16
CA VAL A 120 -4.01 13.54 -11.30
C VAL A 120 -4.81 12.82 -12.38
N THR A 121 -4.17 12.46 -13.47
CA THR A 121 -4.82 11.89 -14.67
C THR A 121 -5.67 10.66 -14.41
N TYR A 122 -5.35 9.88 -13.39
CA TYR A 122 -6.08 8.67 -12.98
C TYR A 122 -6.92 8.88 -11.71
N TRP A 123 -7.17 10.13 -11.28
CA TRP A 123 -7.93 10.43 -10.06
C TRP A 123 -9.32 9.81 -10.05
N ASN A 124 -10.01 9.85 -11.18
CA ASN A 124 -11.35 9.26 -11.30
C ASN A 124 -11.35 7.73 -11.12
N GLU A 125 -10.29 7.05 -11.57
CA GLU A 125 -10.15 5.61 -11.34
C GLU A 125 -9.80 5.30 -9.89
N ILE A 126 -8.92 6.09 -9.26
CA ILE A 126 -8.60 5.98 -7.83
C ILE A 126 -9.86 6.10 -6.96
N LYS A 127 -10.74 7.07 -7.24
CA LYS A 127 -12.01 7.19 -6.52
C LYS A 127 -12.88 5.93 -6.65
N LYS A 128 -12.98 5.37 -7.86
CA LYS A 128 -13.69 4.10 -8.08
C LYS A 128 -13.05 2.93 -7.31
N ILE A 129 -11.72 2.89 -7.23
CA ILE A 129 -11.01 1.89 -6.43
C ILE A 129 -11.36 2.07 -4.96
N PHE A 130 -11.35 3.28 -4.43
CA PHE A 130 -11.72 3.54 -3.03
C PHE A 130 -13.15 3.09 -2.73
N ASP A 131 -14.13 3.46 -3.56
CA ASP A 131 -15.51 3.01 -3.40
C ASP A 131 -15.63 1.49 -3.45
N TRP A 132 -14.92 0.85 -4.39
CA TRP A 132 -14.88 -0.61 -4.52
C TRP A 132 -14.28 -1.29 -3.28
N THR A 133 -13.30 -0.68 -2.62
CA THR A 133 -12.70 -1.25 -1.40
C THR A 133 -13.73 -1.47 -0.30
N GLN A 134 -14.77 -0.63 -0.20
CA GLN A 134 -15.78 -0.69 0.86
C GLN A 134 -16.61 -1.99 0.83
N THR A 135 -16.64 -2.68 -0.29
CA THR A 135 -17.45 -3.90 -0.46
C THR A 135 -16.64 -5.14 -0.83
N HIS A 136 -15.41 -4.97 -1.30
CA HIS A 136 -14.57 -6.06 -1.84
C HIS A 136 -13.27 -6.28 -1.07
N VAL A 137 -12.92 -5.40 -0.14
CA VAL A 137 -11.68 -5.49 0.62
C VAL A 137 -11.98 -5.43 2.11
N HIS A 138 -11.45 -6.38 2.88
CA HIS A 138 -11.68 -6.38 4.33
C HIS A 138 -10.91 -5.24 5.02
N SER A 139 -9.65 -4.99 4.62
CA SER A 139 -8.82 -3.92 5.19
C SER A 139 -7.97 -3.25 4.12
N THR A 140 -7.98 -1.92 4.08
CA THR A 140 -7.20 -1.13 3.12
C THR A 140 -6.13 -0.32 3.84
N PHE A 141 -4.89 -0.38 3.35
CA PHE A 141 -3.74 0.33 3.89
C PHE A 141 -3.18 1.32 2.86
N GLY A 142 -3.42 2.61 3.07
CA GLY A 142 -2.88 3.68 2.24
C GLY A 142 -1.52 4.17 2.75
N VAL A 143 -0.52 4.22 1.87
CA VAL A 143 0.84 4.67 2.19
C VAL A 143 1.11 6.01 1.55
N CYS A 144 1.62 6.97 2.31
CA CYS A 144 2.05 8.28 1.83
C CYS A 144 0.90 8.98 1.05
N TRP A 145 1.12 9.34 -0.23
CA TRP A 145 0.09 9.94 -1.08
C TRP A 145 -1.20 9.09 -1.15
N GLY A 146 -1.08 7.78 -1.20
CA GLY A 146 -2.24 6.87 -1.20
C GLY A 146 -3.12 7.04 0.04
N GLY A 147 -2.50 7.18 1.22
CA GLY A 147 -3.22 7.47 2.47
C GLY A 147 -3.87 8.85 2.48
N MET A 148 -3.16 9.88 2.02
CA MET A 148 -3.73 11.24 1.90
C MET A 148 -4.90 11.28 0.92
N ALA A 149 -4.80 10.56 -0.21
CA ALA A 149 -5.88 10.45 -1.19
C ALA A 149 -7.13 9.76 -0.62
N MET A 150 -6.95 8.75 0.24
CA MET A 150 -8.06 8.12 0.97
C MET A 150 -8.70 9.10 1.95
N LEU A 151 -7.92 9.87 2.70
CA LEU A 151 -8.44 10.91 3.60
C LEU A 151 -9.24 11.97 2.84
N LYS A 152 -8.75 12.39 1.67
CA LYS A 152 -9.51 13.31 0.79
C LYS A 152 -10.82 12.71 0.32
N HIS A 153 -10.81 11.47 -0.17
CA HIS A 153 -11.98 10.85 -0.75
C HIS A 153 -13.07 10.56 0.28
N PHE A 154 -12.71 9.96 1.43
CA PHE A 154 -13.68 9.51 2.42
C PHE A 154 -14.08 10.58 3.43
N HIS A 155 -13.20 11.54 3.72
CA HIS A 155 -13.39 12.52 4.80
C HIS A 155 -13.28 13.98 4.34
N GLY A 156 -12.95 14.23 3.07
CA GLY A 156 -12.79 15.60 2.55
C GLY A 156 -11.54 16.33 3.07
N ILE A 157 -10.62 15.61 3.72
CA ILE A 157 -9.41 16.20 4.33
C ILE A 157 -8.37 16.48 3.25
N GLU A 158 -7.87 17.72 3.22
CA GLU A 158 -6.89 18.19 2.26
C GLU A 158 -5.46 17.92 2.72
N LYS A 159 -4.55 17.83 1.75
CA LYS A 159 -3.11 17.89 2.00
C LYS A 159 -2.61 19.33 1.89
N TYR A 160 -1.61 19.68 2.66
CA TYR A 160 -1.01 21.00 2.69
C TYR A 160 0.47 20.93 2.32
N ALA A 161 0.91 21.84 1.45
CA ALA A 161 2.31 21.93 1.08
C ALA A 161 3.16 22.44 2.26
N LEU A 162 4.28 21.79 2.50
CA LEU A 162 5.29 22.26 3.43
C LEU A 162 6.15 23.36 2.77
N LYS A 163 6.66 24.30 3.57
CA LYS A 163 7.59 25.33 3.10
C LYS A 163 8.93 24.74 2.67
N GLU A 164 9.34 23.66 3.32
CA GLU A 164 10.54 22.89 3.01
C GLU A 164 10.25 21.39 3.19
N LYS A 165 11.05 20.56 2.56
CA LYS A 165 10.91 19.12 2.65
C LYS A 165 11.18 18.62 4.08
N ALA A 166 10.21 17.99 4.70
CA ALA A 166 10.43 17.23 5.91
C ALA A 166 11.22 15.95 5.56
N PHE A 167 12.51 15.93 5.91
CA PHE A 167 13.40 14.83 5.59
C PHE A 167 14.30 14.51 6.79
N GLY A 168 14.23 13.29 7.28
CA GLY A 168 15.02 12.86 8.44
C GLY A 168 14.36 11.75 9.24
N CYS A 169 14.90 11.54 10.43
CA CYS A 169 14.35 10.61 11.42
C CYS A 169 13.73 11.41 12.58
N PHE A 170 12.43 11.25 12.74
CA PHE A 170 11.66 12.03 13.72
C PHE A 170 11.11 11.11 14.80
N ARG A 171 11.13 11.60 16.05
CA ARG A 171 10.51 10.89 17.17
C ARG A 171 8.99 11.04 17.08
N HIS A 172 8.29 9.92 17.13
CA HIS A 172 6.83 9.87 17.15
C HIS A 172 6.36 9.30 18.48
N LYS A 173 5.32 9.89 19.04
CA LYS A 173 4.63 9.39 20.23
C LYS A 173 3.47 8.48 19.81
N ASN A 174 3.28 7.39 20.55
CA ASN A 174 2.08 6.58 20.48
C ASN A 174 0.94 7.33 21.17
N LEU A 175 -0.05 7.76 20.37
CA LEU A 175 -1.23 8.50 20.85
C LEU A 175 -2.42 7.57 21.14
N SER A 176 -2.31 6.29 20.80
CA SER A 176 -3.36 5.29 20.93
C SER A 176 -2.78 3.95 21.42
N PRO A 177 -2.29 3.87 22.67
CA PRO A 177 -1.59 2.67 23.17
C PRO A 177 -2.46 1.42 23.20
N ASP A 178 -3.78 1.56 23.28
CA ASP A 178 -4.74 0.45 23.25
C ASP A 178 -5.07 -0.04 21.83
N SER A 179 -4.55 0.63 20.81
CA SER A 179 -4.80 0.25 19.41
C SER A 179 -4.13 -1.09 19.08
N ILE A 180 -4.90 -1.97 18.45
CA ILE A 180 -4.38 -3.25 17.95
C ILE A 180 -3.26 -3.07 16.91
N TYR A 181 -3.27 -1.95 16.17
CA TYR A 181 -2.28 -1.62 15.16
C TYR A 181 -0.91 -1.23 15.73
N LEU A 182 -0.87 -0.81 16.99
CA LEU A 182 0.37 -0.42 17.67
C LEU A 182 0.82 -1.43 18.74
N ARG A 183 0.19 -2.61 18.77
CA ARG A 183 0.57 -3.65 19.74
C ARG A 183 2.02 -4.06 19.55
N GLY A 184 2.80 -3.95 20.60
CA GLY A 184 4.24 -4.27 20.63
C GLY A 184 5.16 -3.11 20.25
N PHE A 185 4.60 -1.95 19.89
CA PHE A 185 5.38 -0.73 19.75
C PHE A 185 5.62 -0.07 21.11
N SER A 186 6.74 0.66 21.22
CA SER A 186 7.03 1.49 22.39
C SER A 186 6.10 2.70 22.44
N ASP A 187 6.08 3.39 23.60
CA ASP A 187 5.35 4.66 23.78
C ASP A 187 5.85 5.76 22.84
N ASP A 188 7.12 5.69 22.50
CA ASP A 188 7.73 6.51 21.46
C ASP A 188 8.73 5.71 20.62
N PHE A 189 8.92 6.10 19.39
CA PHE A 189 9.89 5.50 18.47
C PHE A 189 10.22 6.44 17.31
N ILE A 190 11.32 6.13 16.62
CA ILE A 190 11.81 6.97 15.52
C ILE A 190 11.27 6.43 14.18
N ILE A 191 10.68 7.33 13.39
CA ILE A 191 10.20 7.03 12.04
C ILE A 191 10.98 7.87 11.03
N PRO A 192 11.52 7.26 9.96
CA PRO A 192 12.07 8.00 8.84
C PRO A 192 10.95 8.68 8.05
N VAL A 193 11.12 9.96 7.76
CA VAL A 193 10.15 10.80 7.04
C VAL A 193 10.81 11.40 5.81
N SER A 194 10.07 11.43 4.68
CA SER A 194 10.48 12.10 3.45
C SER A 194 9.22 12.58 2.72
N ARG A 195 8.78 13.82 2.98
CA ARG A 195 7.52 14.36 2.44
C ARG A 195 7.60 15.85 2.14
N TRP A 196 6.83 16.29 1.16
CA TRP A 196 6.60 17.69 0.79
C TRP A 196 5.22 18.22 1.20
N THR A 197 4.38 17.33 1.72
CA THR A 197 3.02 17.66 2.14
C THR A 197 2.71 17.05 3.49
N GLU A 198 1.71 17.60 4.16
CA GLU A 198 1.20 17.10 5.44
C GLU A 198 -0.33 17.14 5.50
N ILE A 199 -0.88 16.45 6.47
CA ILE A 199 -2.26 16.61 6.92
C ILE A 199 -2.21 17.40 8.22
N LYS A 200 -3.06 18.41 8.36
CA LYS A 200 -3.15 19.18 9.60
C LYS A 200 -3.89 18.42 10.68
N ASN A 201 -3.39 18.53 11.89
CA ASN A 201 -3.99 17.86 13.05
C ASN A 201 -5.45 18.32 13.29
N ASP A 202 -5.73 19.61 13.09
CA ASP A 202 -7.07 20.17 13.29
C ASP A 202 -8.11 19.52 12.36
N ASP A 203 -7.72 19.20 11.12
CA ASP A 203 -8.59 18.50 10.16
C ASP A 203 -8.88 17.06 10.61
N LEU A 204 -7.89 16.37 11.20
CA LEU A 204 -8.06 15.02 11.74
C LEU A 204 -8.97 15.02 12.97
N VAL A 205 -8.76 15.95 13.90
CA VAL A 205 -9.57 16.07 15.13
C VAL A 205 -11.03 16.41 14.82
N SER A 206 -11.29 17.14 13.75
CA SER A 206 -12.65 17.47 13.30
C SER A 206 -13.43 16.26 12.73
N SER A 207 -12.77 15.15 12.48
CA SER A 207 -13.36 13.92 11.90
C SER A 207 -13.46 12.82 12.95
N PRO A 208 -14.61 12.63 13.60
CA PRO A 208 -14.78 11.72 14.73
C PRO A 208 -14.60 10.23 14.36
N GLU A 209 -14.62 9.92 13.08
CA GLU A 209 -14.40 8.57 12.55
C GLU A 209 -12.92 8.19 12.45
N LEU A 210 -12.03 9.18 12.59
CA LEU A 210 -10.60 8.99 12.50
C LEU A 210 -9.96 8.88 13.89
N THR A 211 -9.00 7.98 14.01
CA THR A 211 -8.16 7.86 15.20
C THR A 211 -6.71 8.11 14.82
N THR A 212 -6.12 9.18 15.37
CA THR A 212 -4.69 9.44 15.19
C THR A 212 -3.89 8.48 16.06
N LEU A 213 -3.09 7.63 15.44
CA LEU A 213 -2.30 6.63 16.12
C LEU A 213 -0.95 7.16 16.61
N LEU A 214 -0.32 8.00 15.80
CA LEU A 214 1.03 8.51 16.03
C LEU A 214 1.09 10.00 15.73
N GLY A 215 1.90 10.71 16.50
CA GLY A 215 2.18 12.12 16.27
C GLY A 215 3.66 12.44 16.50
N SER A 216 4.21 13.37 15.71
CA SER A 216 5.52 14.00 15.95
C SER A 216 5.34 15.48 16.25
N GLU A 217 6.23 16.03 17.07
CA GLU A 217 6.36 17.46 17.31
C GLU A 217 7.06 18.14 16.15
#